data_0d610de340f9ea91a0aa72e78e3e441d
#
_entry.id   0d610de340f9ea91a0aa72e78e3e441d
#
_cell.length_a   1.000
_cell.length_b   1.000
_cell.length_c   1.000
_cell.angle_alpha   90.00
_cell.angle_beta   90.00
_cell.angle_gamma   90.00
#
_symmetry.space_group_name_H-M   'P 1'
#
loop_
_entity.id
_entity.type
_entity.pdbx_description
1 polymer ?
#
loop_
_entity_poly.entity_id
_entity_poly.type
_entity_poly.pdbx_seq_one_letter_code
_entity_poly.pdbx_strand_id
1 'polypeptide(L)'
;MLWQLTVLYFLQLFALSVLALSSPPSGAITIGKGGKYSTISAGLQDTSSSVYFIFSGTYKEQVLITRSNIKIYGQTNTPSSYSGNTVTITNNIPASTAGSNDASGTVRVHGTNVALYNLNIANTFGQGSQAIALSVQDGQFGAYGLKLTGYQDTLLANEGLQYYSQCWIEGATDFIFGMRASIWITKSIINVRTVQSGVGWITASGRSSDDNNWYVIDNSKIQGTGTAYLGRPWRDFARVVFQNSNLGSNVPAAGWSIWNVGTDHVTYGEFNNTGPGASGMRASFSTKLSSPVSRSTVLSSTSWVDPAFL
;
A
#
# COMPACT_ATOMS: atom_id res chain seq x y z
N MET A 1 25.81 -11.18 35.46
CA MET A 1 25.07 -12.37 35.06
C MET A 1 23.62 -12.06 34.54
N LEU A 2 22.89 -11.10 35.09
CA LEU A 2 21.55 -10.70 34.62
C LEU A 2 21.53 -10.04 33.22
N TRP A 3 22.58 -9.31 32.86
CA TRP A 3 22.64 -8.59 31.55
C TRP A 3 22.77 -9.53 30.35
N GLN A 4 23.46 -10.64 30.51
CA GLN A 4 23.59 -11.62 29.41
C GLN A 4 22.31 -12.42 29.17
N LEU A 5 21.49 -12.65 30.18
CA LEU A 5 20.19 -13.32 30.04
C LEU A 5 19.17 -12.44 29.34
N THR A 6 19.17 -11.13 29.57
CA THR A 6 18.23 -10.19 28.89
C THR A 6 18.54 -10.03 27.41
N VAL A 7 19.82 -10.03 27.02
CA VAL A 7 20.24 -9.97 25.62
C VAL A 7 19.89 -11.27 24.87
N LEU A 8 20.02 -12.42 25.51
CA LEU A 8 19.64 -13.71 24.91
C LEU A 8 18.11 -13.82 24.69
N TYR A 9 17.30 -13.30 25.61
CA TYR A 9 15.84 -13.29 25.48
C TYR A 9 15.38 -12.37 24.35
N PHE A 10 16.01 -11.20 24.16
CA PHE A 10 15.71 -10.30 23.04
C PHE A 10 16.11 -10.89 21.69
N LEU A 11 17.26 -11.57 21.62
CA LEU A 11 17.72 -12.25 20.40
C LEU A 11 16.82 -13.46 20.04
N GLN A 12 16.31 -14.18 21.02
CA GLN A 12 15.38 -15.30 20.77
C GLN A 12 14.00 -14.83 20.28
N LEU A 13 13.49 -13.70 20.76
CA LEU A 13 12.22 -13.12 20.27
C LEU A 13 12.34 -12.59 18.83
N PHE A 14 13.50 -12.03 18.45
CA PHE A 14 13.74 -11.61 17.06
C PHE A 14 13.92 -12.80 16.10
N ALA A 15 14.58 -13.87 16.53
CA ALA A 15 14.75 -15.08 15.74
C ALA A 15 13.42 -15.83 15.51
N LEU A 16 12.51 -15.81 16.50
CA LEU A 16 11.19 -16.42 16.38
C LEU A 16 10.27 -15.69 15.38
N SER A 17 10.40 -14.36 15.26
CA SER A 17 9.59 -13.60 14.28
C SER A 17 10.03 -13.83 12.82
N VAL A 18 11.32 -14.08 12.59
CA VAL A 18 11.87 -14.37 11.24
C VAL A 18 11.53 -15.79 10.78
N LEU A 19 11.49 -16.76 11.70
CA LEU A 19 11.12 -18.15 11.39
C LEU A 19 9.61 -18.35 11.17
N ALA A 20 8.78 -17.46 11.70
CA ALA A 20 7.33 -17.59 11.63
C ALA A 20 6.73 -17.33 10.23
N LEU A 21 7.47 -16.75 9.29
CA LEU A 21 6.96 -16.42 7.96
C LEU A 21 7.29 -17.48 6.89
N SER A 22 8.24 -18.39 7.13
CA SER A 22 8.47 -19.58 6.30
C SER A 22 7.57 -20.75 6.71
N SER A 23 7.00 -20.71 7.92
CA SER A 23 6.09 -21.71 8.50
C SER A 23 4.97 -21.02 9.29
N PRO A 24 3.81 -21.68 9.48
CA PRO A 24 2.70 -21.09 10.23
C PRO A 24 3.09 -20.69 11.66
N PRO A 25 2.74 -19.46 12.09
CA PRO A 25 2.79 -19.12 13.51
C PRO A 25 1.95 -20.06 14.36
N SER A 26 2.33 -20.26 15.62
CA SER A 26 1.57 -21.10 16.54
C SER A 26 0.12 -20.61 16.65
N GLY A 27 -0.85 -21.53 16.53
CA GLY A 27 -2.27 -21.23 16.58
C GLY A 27 -2.85 -20.53 15.35
N ALA A 28 -2.08 -20.36 14.26
CA ALA A 28 -2.60 -19.78 13.04
C ALA A 28 -3.59 -20.72 12.32
N ILE A 29 -4.65 -20.14 11.77
CA ILE A 29 -5.51 -20.80 10.80
C ILE A 29 -4.75 -20.91 9.48
N THR A 30 -4.59 -22.14 8.98
CA THR A 30 -3.76 -22.42 7.80
C THR A 30 -4.60 -22.59 6.54
N ILE A 31 -4.15 -21.99 5.42
CA ILE A 31 -4.88 -21.91 4.16
C ILE A 31 -3.96 -22.33 3.01
N GLY A 32 -4.50 -23.10 2.08
CA GLY A 32 -3.81 -23.57 0.90
C GLY A 32 -3.36 -25.03 0.99
N LYS A 33 -2.46 -25.44 0.10
CA LYS A 33 -1.99 -26.83 0.05
C LYS A 33 -1.27 -27.21 1.35
N GLY A 34 -1.82 -28.17 2.08
CA GLY A 34 -1.35 -28.58 3.41
C GLY A 34 -1.99 -27.81 4.56
N GLY A 35 -2.84 -26.83 4.27
CA GLY A 35 -3.59 -26.09 5.28
C GLY A 35 -4.95 -26.73 5.61
N LYS A 36 -5.60 -26.18 6.65
CA LYS A 36 -6.95 -26.58 7.07
C LYS A 36 -8.01 -26.22 6.03
N TYR A 37 -7.85 -25.11 5.33
CA TYR A 37 -8.76 -24.61 4.31
C TYR A 37 -8.09 -24.50 2.96
N SER A 38 -8.81 -24.80 1.88
CA SER A 38 -8.27 -24.71 0.50
C SER A 38 -8.33 -23.30 -0.09
N THR A 39 -9.25 -22.44 0.40
CA THR A 39 -9.45 -21.07 -0.09
C THR A 39 -9.30 -20.06 1.06
N ILE A 40 -8.92 -18.83 0.69
CA ILE A 40 -8.76 -17.74 1.67
C ILE A 40 -10.12 -17.37 2.26
N SER A 41 -11.12 -17.25 1.40
CA SER A 41 -12.49 -16.91 1.83
C SER A 41 -13.06 -17.93 2.82
N ALA A 42 -12.80 -19.22 2.63
CA ALA A 42 -13.22 -20.26 3.59
C ALA A 42 -12.44 -20.16 4.91
N GLY A 43 -11.13 -19.90 4.85
CA GLY A 43 -10.29 -19.73 6.04
C GLY A 43 -10.70 -18.54 6.89
N LEU A 44 -11.13 -17.44 6.29
CA LEU A 44 -11.59 -16.23 6.99
C LEU A 44 -12.92 -16.42 7.74
N GLN A 45 -13.72 -17.46 7.43
CA GLN A 45 -14.91 -17.81 8.19
C GLN A 45 -14.58 -18.49 9.53
N ASP A 46 -13.39 -19.07 9.66
CA ASP A 46 -12.93 -19.62 10.93
C ASP A 46 -12.42 -18.48 11.84
N THR A 47 -13.09 -18.29 12.96
CA THR A 47 -12.79 -17.22 13.92
C THR A 47 -12.06 -17.72 15.16
N SER A 48 -11.60 -18.97 15.16
CA SER A 48 -10.91 -19.59 16.30
C SER A 48 -9.53 -18.98 16.59
N SER A 49 -8.95 -18.24 15.63
CA SER A 49 -7.72 -17.47 15.80
C SER A 49 -7.85 -16.10 15.12
N SER A 50 -7.05 -15.13 15.54
CA SER A 50 -6.87 -13.83 14.86
C SER A 50 -5.68 -13.83 13.89
N VAL A 51 -5.01 -14.96 13.75
CA VAL A 51 -3.81 -15.12 12.91
C VAL A 51 -4.10 -16.14 11.81
N TYR A 52 -3.84 -15.74 10.57
CA TYR A 52 -4.00 -16.58 9.39
C TYR A 52 -2.67 -16.73 8.68
N PHE A 53 -2.40 -17.90 8.15
CA PHE A 53 -1.21 -18.19 7.37
C PHE A 53 -1.59 -18.87 6.06
N ILE A 54 -1.15 -18.29 4.95
CA ILE A 54 -1.45 -18.77 3.61
C ILE A 54 -0.19 -19.42 3.04
N PHE A 55 -0.29 -20.71 2.71
CA PHE A 55 0.78 -21.43 2.03
C PHE A 55 1.00 -20.95 0.60
N SER A 56 2.21 -21.16 0.09
CA SER A 56 2.61 -20.83 -1.28
C SER A 56 1.60 -21.33 -2.31
N GLY A 57 1.23 -20.45 -3.23
CA GLY A 57 0.27 -20.77 -4.29
C GLY A 57 -0.39 -19.54 -4.92
N THR A 58 -1.20 -19.79 -5.93
CA THR A 58 -2.02 -18.77 -6.60
C THR A 58 -3.49 -19.01 -6.29
N TYR A 59 -4.11 -18.02 -5.69
CA TYR A 59 -5.52 -18.01 -5.25
C TYR A 59 -6.31 -17.07 -6.15
N LYS A 60 -7.18 -17.62 -6.99
CA LYS A 60 -8.06 -16.85 -7.89
C LYS A 60 -9.38 -16.60 -7.19
N GLU A 61 -9.41 -15.57 -6.34
CA GLU A 61 -10.59 -15.21 -5.53
C GLU A 61 -10.69 -13.69 -5.38
N GLN A 62 -11.90 -13.19 -5.12
CA GLN A 62 -12.10 -11.92 -4.43
C GLN A 62 -12.19 -12.19 -2.93
N VAL A 63 -11.33 -11.56 -2.15
CA VAL A 63 -11.25 -11.75 -0.70
C VAL A 63 -11.84 -10.53 0.00
N LEU A 64 -12.92 -10.72 0.76
CA LEU A 64 -13.50 -9.68 1.61
C LEU A 64 -13.14 -9.95 3.08
N ILE A 65 -12.45 -8.99 3.70
CA ILE A 65 -12.03 -9.03 5.10
C ILE A 65 -12.91 -8.06 5.89
N THR A 66 -13.89 -8.58 6.60
CA THR A 66 -14.78 -7.79 7.46
C THR A 66 -14.41 -7.88 8.94
N ARG A 67 -13.56 -8.85 9.29
CA ARG A 67 -13.13 -9.08 10.66
C ARG A 67 -12.00 -8.12 11.04
N SER A 68 -12.14 -7.48 12.19
CA SER A 68 -11.12 -6.61 12.80
C SER A 68 -10.11 -7.38 13.65
N ASN A 69 -8.99 -6.74 13.97
CA ASN A 69 -7.94 -7.25 14.85
C ASN A 69 -7.33 -8.57 14.37
N ILE A 70 -7.01 -8.67 13.09
CA ILE A 70 -6.42 -9.87 12.48
C ILE A 70 -5.11 -9.59 11.78
N LYS A 71 -4.29 -10.65 11.68
CA LYS A 71 -3.04 -10.67 10.92
C LYS A 71 -3.08 -11.80 9.89
N ILE A 72 -2.75 -11.50 8.65
CA ILE A 72 -2.71 -12.47 7.56
C ILE A 72 -1.30 -12.50 6.98
N TYR A 73 -0.67 -13.64 7.05
CA TYR A 73 0.70 -13.87 6.58
C TYR A 73 0.71 -14.73 5.32
N GLY A 74 1.40 -14.28 4.29
CA GLY A 74 1.79 -15.13 3.17
C GLY A 74 3.10 -15.83 3.46
N GLN A 75 3.23 -17.09 3.04
CA GLN A 75 4.48 -17.83 3.14
C GLN A 75 5.58 -17.13 2.34
N THR A 76 6.73 -16.91 2.98
CA THR A 76 7.90 -16.27 2.37
C THR A 76 9.20 -16.71 3.02
N ASN A 77 10.30 -16.62 2.27
CA ASN A 77 11.67 -16.79 2.79
C ASN A 77 12.35 -15.44 3.09
N THR A 78 11.72 -14.32 2.74
CA THR A 78 12.24 -12.96 2.95
C THR A 78 11.19 -12.06 3.60
N PRO A 79 10.95 -12.21 4.91
CA PRO A 79 9.83 -11.54 5.61
C PRO A 79 9.91 -10.01 5.56
N SER A 80 11.10 -9.44 5.45
CA SER A 80 11.31 -7.99 5.35
C SER A 80 11.24 -7.44 3.92
N SER A 81 10.71 -8.23 2.95
CA SER A 81 10.67 -7.79 1.55
C SER A 81 9.54 -8.47 0.78
N TYR A 82 8.97 -7.75 -0.17
CA TYR A 82 8.02 -8.32 -1.14
C TYR A 82 8.69 -9.31 -2.13
N SER A 83 10.01 -9.26 -2.29
CA SER A 83 10.71 -9.98 -3.35
C SER A 83 10.67 -11.52 -3.21
N GLY A 84 10.46 -12.01 -1.99
CA GLY A 84 10.35 -13.45 -1.70
C GLY A 84 8.91 -13.94 -1.52
N ASN A 85 7.92 -13.14 -1.87
CA ASN A 85 6.52 -13.54 -1.74
C ASN A 85 6.18 -14.70 -2.66
N THR A 86 5.61 -15.76 -2.10
CA THR A 86 5.23 -16.98 -2.83
C THR A 86 3.71 -17.18 -2.89
N VAL A 87 2.95 -16.30 -2.24
CA VAL A 87 1.48 -16.30 -2.23
C VAL A 87 0.97 -15.22 -3.15
N THR A 88 0.15 -15.59 -4.14
CA THR A 88 -0.49 -14.63 -5.06
C THR A 88 -2.01 -14.74 -4.97
N ILE A 89 -2.66 -13.63 -4.65
CA ILE A 89 -4.12 -13.49 -4.71
C ILE A 89 -4.43 -12.68 -5.96
N THR A 90 -5.26 -13.20 -6.85
CA THR A 90 -5.49 -12.56 -8.15
C THR A 90 -6.94 -12.62 -8.58
N ASN A 91 -7.38 -11.57 -9.26
CA ASN A 91 -8.66 -11.46 -9.93
C ASN A 91 -8.50 -10.56 -11.18
N ASN A 92 -9.59 -10.40 -11.95
CA ASN A 92 -9.62 -9.56 -13.15
C ASN A 92 -10.94 -8.80 -13.31
N ILE A 93 -11.62 -8.49 -12.22
CA ILE A 93 -12.91 -7.81 -12.24
C ILE A 93 -12.68 -6.29 -12.24
N PRO A 94 -13.13 -5.54 -13.28
CA PRO A 94 -13.07 -4.08 -13.31
C PRO A 94 -14.28 -3.44 -12.63
N ALA A 95 -14.17 -2.18 -12.25
CA ALA A 95 -15.25 -1.42 -11.62
C ALA A 95 -16.49 -1.27 -12.53
N SER A 96 -16.28 -1.23 -13.85
CA SER A 96 -17.35 -1.15 -14.85
C SER A 96 -18.32 -2.35 -14.82
N THR A 97 -17.86 -3.51 -14.36
CA THR A 97 -18.72 -4.70 -14.16
C THR A 97 -19.04 -4.97 -12.70
N ALA A 98 -18.17 -4.59 -11.77
CA ALA A 98 -18.39 -4.76 -10.33
C ALA A 98 -19.41 -3.76 -9.74
N GLY A 99 -19.64 -2.63 -10.43
CA GLY A 99 -20.55 -1.57 -9.99
C GLY A 99 -19.92 -0.49 -9.09
N SER A 100 -18.71 -0.72 -8.55
CA SER A 100 -17.92 0.29 -7.83
C SER A 100 -16.44 -0.06 -7.80
N ASN A 101 -15.61 0.93 -7.47
CA ASN A 101 -14.18 0.72 -7.28
C ASN A 101 -13.91 -0.32 -6.19
N ASP A 102 -14.51 -0.17 -5.00
CA ASP A 102 -14.35 -1.14 -3.92
C ASP A 102 -14.77 -2.56 -4.35
N ALA A 103 -15.91 -2.70 -5.00
CA ALA A 103 -16.42 -4.00 -5.43
C ALA A 103 -15.54 -4.70 -6.48
N SER A 104 -14.68 -3.96 -7.20
CA SER A 104 -13.69 -4.54 -8.11
C SER A 104 -12.44 -5.07 -7.40
N GLY A 105 -12.26 -4.75 -6.12
CA GLY A 105 -11.05 -5.09 -5.37
C GLY A 105 -10.80 -6.58 -5.28
N THR A 106 -9.59 -7.01 -5.61
CA THR A 106 -9.17 -8.40 -5.42
C THR A 106 -9.12 -8.75 -3.94
N VAL A 107 -8.52 -7.89 -3.12
CA VAL A 107 -8.62 -7.95 -1.65
C VAL A 107 -9.28 -6.66 -1.16
N ARG A 108 -10.33 -6.81 -0.36
CA ARG A 108 -11.13 -5.72 0.18
C ARG A 108 -11.11 -5.79 1.70
N VAL A 109 -10.61 -4.74 2.35
CA VAL A 109 -10.47 -4.66 3.81
C VAL A 109 -11.51 -3.67 4.35
N HIS A 110 -12.49 -4.20 5.06
CA HIS A 110 -13.57 -3.47 5.73
C HIS A 110 -13.50 -3.62 7.25
N GLY A 111 -12.47 -4.30 7.76
CA GLY A 111 -12.21 -4.43 9.19
C GLY A 111 -11.12 -3.47 9.65
N THR A 112 -11.24 -3.01 10.89
CA THR A 112 -10.23 -2.16 11.55
C THR A 112 -9.10 -3.00 12.15
N ASN A 113 -7.89 -2.43 12.27
CA ASN A 113 -6.71 -3.10 12.83
C ASN A 113 -6.40 -4.44 12.13
N VAL A 114 -6.29 -4.38 10.81
CA VAL A 114 -5.94 -5.50 9.94
C VAL A 114 -4.50 -5.32 9.45
N ALA A 115 -3.70 -6.38 9.54
CA ALA A 115 -2.34 -6.37 9.03
C ALA A 115 -2.12 -7.50 8.02
N LEU A 116 -1.60 -7.14 6.84
CA LEU A 116 -1.25 -8.07 5.75
C LEU A 116 0.26 -8.13 5.58
N TYR A 117 0.81 -9.34 5.47
CA TYR A 117 2.24 -9.57 5.34
C TYR A 117 2.55 -10.45 4.13
N ASN A 118 3.52 -10.05 3.33
CA ASN A 118 4.17 -10.85 2.28
C ASN A 118 3.19 -11.52 1.30
N LEU A 119 2.24 -10.77 0.80
CA LEU A 119 1.27 -11.19 -0.21
C LEU A 119 1.50 -10.46 -1.52
N ASN A 120 1.40 -11.17 -2.64
CA ASN A 120 1.18 -10.57 -3.96
C ASN A 120 -0.32 -10.46 -4.19
N ILE A 121 -0.80 -9.26 -4.47
CA ILE A 121 -2.21 -8.99 -4.72
C ILE A 121 -2.31 -8.31 -6.09
N ALA A 122 -3.05 -8.91 -7.01
CA ALA A 122 -3.13 -8.45 -8.38
C ALA A 122 -4.57 -8.33 -8.87
N ASN A 123 -4.90 -7.21 -9.52
CA ASN A 123 -6.02 -7.18 -10.45
C ASN A 123 -5.45 -7.15 -11.87
N THR A 124 -5.73 -8.20 -12.63
CA THR A 124 -5.13 -8.44 -13.94
C THR A 124 -6.00 -7.96 -15.11
N PHE A 125 -7.04 -7.17 -14.85
CA PHE A 125 -7.91 -6.64 -15.90
C PHE A 125 -7.13 -5.82 -16.95
N GLY A 126 -6.21 -4.97 -16.50
CA GLY A 126 -5.40 -4.12 -17.37
C GLY A 126 -6.05 -2.77 -17.65
N GLN A 127 -5.97 -2.32 -18.92
CA GLN A 127 -6.45 -1.01 -19.35
C GLN A 127 -7.95 -1.05 -19.69
N GLY A 128 -8.64 0.09 -19.51
CA GLY A 128 -10.03 0.30 -19.99
C GLY A 128 -11.03 0.58 -18.88
N SER A 129 -10.72 0.26 -17.63
CA SER A 129 -11.51 0.61 -16.45
C SER A 129 -10.64 0.60 -15.20
N GLN A 130 -11.14 1.22 -14.13
CA GLN A 130 -10.58 1.05 -12.79
C GLN A 130 -10.63 -0.43 -12.40
N ALA A 131 -9.57 -0.94 -11.81
CA ALA A 131 -9.47 -2.35 -11.44
C ALA A 131 -8.54 -2.53 -10.24
N ILE A 132 -9.15 -2.55 -9.07
CA ILE A 132 -8.46 -2.42 -7.78
C ILE A 132 -7.83 -3.76 -7.37
N ALA A 133 -6.52 -3.76 -7.06
CA ALA A 133 -5.89 -4.91 -6.43
C ALA A 133 -6.22 -4.95 -4.93
N LEU A 134 -5.99 -3.84 -4.22
CA LEU A 134 -6.27 -3.73 -2.79
C LEU A 134 -7.15 -2.52 -2.52
N SER A 135 -8.28 -2.75 -1.86
CA SER A 135 -9.19 -1.72 -1.36
C SER A 135 -9.20 -1.73 0.16
N VAL A 136 -8.94 -0.58 0.80
CA VAL A 136 -8.96 -0.42 2.26
C VAL A 136 -9.99 0.63 2.63
N GLN A 137 -11.03 0.19 3.34
CA GLN A 137 -12.22 0.97 3.66
C GLN A 137 -12.36 1.27 5.16
N ASP A 138 -11.34 0.96 5.97
CA ASP A 138 -11.35 1.18 7.42
C ASP A 138 -9.93 1.49 7.94
N GLY A 139 -9.81 1.85 9.22
CA GLY A 139 -8.59 2.39 9.83
C GLY A 139 -7.66 1.39 10.50
N GLN A 140 -6.46 1.87 10.82
CA GLN A 140 -5.36 1.09 11.40
C GLN A 140 -4.98 -0.13 10.55
N PHE A 141 -4.80 0.12 9.25
CA PHE A 141 -4.39 -0.90 8.31
C PHE A 141 -2.87 -0.92 8.12
N GLY A 142 -2.25 -2.10 8.30
CA GLY A 142 -0.82 -2.33 8.07
C GLY A 142 -0.56 -3.23 6.87
N ALA A 143 0.32 -2.77 5.96
CA ALA A 143 0.79 -3.52 4.79
C ALA A 143 2.31 -3.67 4.85
N TYR A 144 2.79 -4.89 4.97
CA TYR A 144 4.19 -5.19 5.21
C TYR A 144 4.74 -6.15 4.16
N GLY A 145 5.67 -5.67 3.31
CA GLY A 145 6.24 -6.48 2.25
C GLY A 145 5.23 -6.96 1.21
N LEU A 146 4.17 -6.18 0.92
CA LEU A 146 3.20 -6.53 -0.12
C LEU A 146 3.72 -6.19 -1.50
N LYS A 147 3.26 -6.96 -2.50
CA LYS A 147 3.37 -6.59 -3.91
C LYS A 147 1.98 -6.40 -4.49
N LEU A 148 1.62 -5.13 -4.75
CA LEU A 148 0.34 -4.73 -5.34
C LEU A 148 0.54 -4.44 -6.82
N THR A 149 -0.19 -5.13 -7.69
CA THR A 149 -0.07 -4.96 -9.14
C THR A 149 -1.42 -4.77 -9.81
N GLY A 150 -1.48 -3.75 -10.65
CA GLY A 150 -2.65 -3.39 -11.43
C GLY A 150 -2.27 -2.50 -12.62
N TYR A 151 -3.22 -1.74 -13.13
CA TYR A 151 -3.00 -0.76 -14.19
C TYR A 151 -3.59 0.59 -13.81
N GLN A 152 -4.91 0.72 -13.76
CA GLN A 152 -5.61 1.91 -13.29
C GLN A 152 -6.22 1.63 -11.91
N ASP A 153 -5.98 2.54 -10.95
CA ASP A 153 -6.60 2.49 -9.62
C ASP A 153 -6.17 1.26 -8.79
N THR A 154 -4.89 0.87 -8.80
CA THR A 154 -4.40 -0.37 -8.17
C THR A 154 -4.66 -0.42 -6.67
N LEU A 155 -4.40 0.67 -5.95
CA LEU A 155 -4.58 0.80 -4.49
C LEU A 155 -5.62 1.87 -4.19
N LEU A 156 -6.78 1.44 -3.71
CA LEU A 156 -7.81 2.29 -3.12
C LEU A 156 -7.56 2.41 -1.61
N ALA A 157 -6.82 3.43 -1.19
CA ALA A 157 -6.64 3.80 0.21
C ALA A 157 -7.74 4.81 0.60
N ASN A 158 -8.96 4.30 0.90
CA ASN A 158 -10.14 5.13 0.95
C ASN A 158 -10.44 5.74 2.32
N GLU A 159 -10.19 5.02 3.40
CA GLU A 159 -10.63 5.41 4.74
C GLU A 159 -9.58 5.10 5.81
N GLY A 160 -9.52 5.92 6.86
CA GLY A 160 -8.79 5.69 8.10
C GLY A 160 -7.26 5.84 7.99
N LEU A 161 -6.56 5.32 9.00
CA LEU A 161 -5.10 5.40 9.11
C LEU A 161 -4.46 4.17 8.49
N GLN A 162 -3.52 4.35 7.56
CA GLN A 162 -2.93 3.24 6.80
C GLN A 162 -1.41 3.38 6.71
N TYR A 163 -0.70 2.28 6.91
CA TYR A 163 0.76 2.21 6.88
C TYR A 163 1.24 1.12 5.92
N TYR A 164 2.10 1.50 4.99
CA TYR A 164 2.68 0.61 3.98
C TYR A 164 4.20 0.66 4.09
N SER A 165 4.83 -0.47 4.35
CA SER A 165 6.29 -0.55 4.48
C SER A 165 6.87 -1.68 3.66
N GLN A 166 7.99 -1.39 2.97
CA GLN A 166 8.73 -2.37 2.17
C GLN A 166 7.88 -3.04 1.08
N CYS A 167 6.94 -2.28 0.51
CA CYS A 167 6.00 -2.73 -0.49
C CYS A 167 6.49 -2.43 -1.93
N TRP A 168 5.94 -3.18 -2.88
CA TRP A 168 5.93 -2.83 -4.29
C TRP A 168 4.51 -2.46 -4.69
N ILE A 169 4.32 -1.25 -5.20
CA ILE A 169 3.02 -0.75 -5.67
C ILE A 169 3.18 -0.37 -7.14
N GLU A 170 2.44 -1.06 -8.01
CA GLU A 170 2.58 -0.92 -9.46
C GLU A 170 1.27 -0.54 -10.12
N GLY A 171 1.34 0.44 -11.01
CA GLY A 171 0.21 0.86 -11.84
C GLY A 171 0.63 1.88 -12.89
N ALA A 172 -0.32 2.44 -13.59
CA ALA A 172 -0.13 3.41 -14.66
C ALA A 172 -0.89 4.73 -14.42
N THR A 173 -2.15 4.65 -14.00
CA THR A 173 -3.05 5.81 -13.88
C THR A 173 -3.72 5.79 -12.51
N ASP A 174 -3.57 6.87 -11.75
CA ASP A 174 -4.23 7.11 -10.46
C ASP A 174 -4.10 5.93 -9.49
N PHE A 175 -2.98 5.23 -9.54
CA PHE A 175 -2.88 3.89 -8.96
C PHE A 175 -2.66 3.86 -7.44
N ILE A 176 -2.60 5.04 -6.79
CA ILE A 176 -2.70 5.23 -5.33
C ILE A 176 -3.74 6.34 -5.12
N PHE A 177 -4.95 5.99 -4.71
CA PHE A 177 -6.06 6.92 -4.64
C PHE A 177 -7.01 6.63 -3.47
N GLY A 178 -7.92 7.55 -3.18
CA GLY A 178 -8.93 7.44 -2.14
C GLY A 178 -9.33 8.81 -1.59
N MET A 179 -10.25 8.84 -0.64
CA MET A 179 -10.91 10.09 -0.24
C MET A 179 -10.65 10.53 1.21
N ARG A 180 -10.70 9.61 2.17
CA ARG A 180 -10.73 9.93 3.61
C ARG A 180 -9.68 9.16 4.42
N ALA A 181 -8.61 8.73 3.77
CA ALA A 181 -7.51 8.07 4.45
C ALA A 181 -6.34 9.01 4.72
N SER A 182 -5.67 8.78 5.85
CA SER A 182 -4.29 9.21 6.06
C SER A 182 -3.37 8.04 5.79
N ILE A 183 -2.46 8.16 4.81
CA ILE A 183 -1.55 7.09 4.44
C ILE A 183 -0.09 7.49 4.63
N TRP A 184 0.71 6.54 5.10
CA TRP A 184 2.16 6.61 5.14
C TRP A 184 2.75 5.44 4.38
N ILE A 185 3.37 5.71 3.23
CA ILE A 185 4.09 4.71 2.43
C ILE A 185 5.58 4.96 2.62
N THR A 186 6.33 3.96 3.07
CA THR A 186 7.76 4.11 3.32
C THR A 186 8.60 2.91 2.87
N LYS A 187 9.88 3.12 2.62
CA LYS A 187 10.84 2.07 2.22
C LYS A 187 10.33 1.19 1.07
N SER A 188 9.54 1.78 0.16
CA SER A 188 8.76 1.08 -0.85
C SER A 188 9.20 1.42 -2.28
N ILE A 189 8.82 0.59 -3.22
CA ILE A 189 8.99 0.85 -4.66
C ILE A 189 7.63 1.21 -5.25
N ILE A 190 7.57 2.39 -5.88
CA ILE A 190 6.42 2.83 -6.68
C ILE A 190 6.80 2.64 -8.13
N ASN A 191 6.23 1.63 -8.79
CA ASN A 191 6.61 1.21 -10.13
C ASN A 191 5.59 1.66 -11.17
N VAL A 192 5.99 2.56 -12.03
CA VAL A 192 5.12 3.13 -13.07
C VAL A 192 5.16 2.28 -14.33
N ARG A 193 4.01 1.76 -14.74
CA ARG A 193 3.83 1.05 -16.01
C ARG A 193 3.64 2.03 -17.17
N THR A 194 4.02 1.61 -18.36
CA THR A 194 3.78 2.38 -19.59
C THR A 194 2.29 2.60 -19.83
N VAL A 195 1.93 3.85 -20.14
CA VAL A 195 0.57 4.27 -20.54
C VAL A 195 0.54 4.49 -22.04
N GLN A 196 -0.47 3.99 -22.72
CA GLN A 196 -0.62 4.20 -24.18
C GLN A 196 -0.81 5.69 -24.56
N SER A 197 -1.43 6.46 -23.68
CA SER A 197 -1.60 7.91 -23.82
C SER A 197 -0.35 8.75 -23.52
N GLY A 198 0.77 8.10 -23.21
CA GLY A 198 2.08 8.75 -23.00
C GLY A 198 2.41 9.05 -21.54
N VAL A 199 1.49 9.58 -20.72
CA VAL A 199 1.75 9.99 -19.34
C VAL A 199 0.66 9.53 -18.39
N GLY A 200 1.06 8.94 -17.25
CA GLY A 200 0.16 8.51 -16.18
C GLY A 200 0.24 9.40 -14.93
N TRP A 201 -0.37 8.92 -13.84
CA TRP A 201 -0.39 9.60 -12.54
C TRP A 201 -0.22 8.58 -11.43
N ILE A 202 0.66 8.88 -10.48
CA ILE A 202 0.91 7.99 -9.33
C ILE A 202 -0.23 8.12 -8.34
N THR A 203 -0.54 9.35 -7.91
CA THR A 203 -1.57 9.60 -6.89
C THR A 203 -2.75 10.40 -7.44
N ALA A 204 -3.94 10.07 -6.92
CA ALA A 204 -5.17 10.84 -7.13
C ALA A 204 -5.90 11.01 -5.78
N SER A 205 -5.51 12.02 -4.99
CA SER A 205 -6.15 12.29 -3.72
C SER A 205 -7.54 12.90 -3.93
N GLY A 206 -8.55 12.25 -3.37
CA GLY A 206 -9.96 12.65 -3.41
C GLY A 206 -10.42 13.39 -2.15
N ARG A 207 -9.49 13.91 -1.35
CA ARG A 207 -9.79 14.72 -0.16
C ARG A 207 -10.65 15.93 -0.56
N SER A 208 -11.80 16.10 0.05
CA SER A 208 -12.85 17.06 -0.36
C SER A 208 -13.15 18.14 0.68
N SER A 209 -12.43 18.14 1.79
CA SER A 209 -12.58 19.16 2.86
C SER A 209 -11.23 19.39 3.55
N ASP A 210 -11.13 20.46 4.34
CA ASP A 210 -9.93 20.73 5.13
C ASP A 210 -9.89 19.90 6.42
N ASP A 211 -9.82 18.58 6.25
CA ASP A 211 -9.62 17.60 7.31
C ASP A 211 -8.14 17.34 7.60
N ASN A 212 -7.84 16.40 8.50
CA ASN A 212 -6.47 16.05 8.90
C ASN A 212 -5.83 14.92 8.04
N ASN A 213 -6.42 14.55 6.92
CA ASN A 213 -5.92 13.45 6.10
C ASN A 213 -4.73 13.85 5.23
N TRP A 214 -3.75 12.95 5.11
CA TRP A 214 -2.53 13.13 4.36
C TRP A 214 -2.19 11.88 3.55
N TYR A 215 -1.69 12.07 2.34
CA TYR A 215 -0.96 11.05 1.61
C TYR A 215 0.53 11.40 1.64
N VAL A 216 1.34 10.57 2.32
CA VAL A 216 2.79 10.79 2.40
C VAL A 216 3.53 9.57 1.88
N ILE A 217 4.39 9.82 0.88
CA ILE A 217 5.33 8.85 0.34
C ILE A 217 6.74 9.27 0.81
N ASP A 218 7.32 8.48 1.72
CA ASP A 218 8.57 8.78 2.40
C ASP A 218 9.63 7.71 2.12
N ASN A 219 10.89 8.09 2.03
CA ASN A 219 12.02 7.17 1.90
C ASN A 219 11.76 6.02 0.90
N SER A 220 11.20 6.35 -0.26
CA SER A 220 10.76 5.38 -1.27
C SER A 220 11.40 5.66 -2.62
N LYS A 221 11.29 4.72 -3.55
CA LYS A 221 11.83 4.86 -4.90
C LYS A 221 10.72 4.86 -5.93
N ILE A 222 10.68 5.90 -6.76
CA ILE A 222 9.79 6.01 -7.91
C ILE A 222 10.58 5.58 -9.14
N GLN A 223 10.09 4.57 -9.84
CA GLN A 223 10.74 4.00 -11.02
C GLN A 223 9.73 3.41 -12.00
N GLY A 224 10.18 2.81 -13.08
CA GLY A 224 9.36 2.07 -14.03
C GLY A 224 9.63 2.43 -15.48
N THR A 225 8.89 1.80 -16.39
CA THR A 225 8.99 2.02 -17.84
C THR A 225 8.07 3.13 -18.34
N GLY A 226 7.04 3.46 -17.56
CA GLY A 226 6.09 4.53 -17.88
C GLY A 226 6.53 5.87 -17.32
N THR A 227 6.09 6.95 -17.98
CA THR A 227 6.20 8.33 -17.47
C THR A 227 4.95 8.67 -16.66
N ALA A 228 5.10 9.24 -15.47
CA ALA A 228 3.97 9.67 -14.65
C ALA A 228 4.27 10.89 -13.80
N TYR A 229 3.27 11.76 -13.66
CA TYR A 229 3.26 12.79 -12.63
C TYR A 229 3.16 12.15 -11.24
N LEU A 230 3.68 12.84 -10.21
CA LEU A 230 3.56 12.43 -8.81
C LEU A 230 2.09 12.36 -8.36
N GLY A 231 1.27 13.24 -8.94
CA GLY A 231 -0.17 13.20 -8.72
C GLY A 231 -0.96 14.26 -9.48
N ARG A 232 -2.28 14.10 -9.43
CA ARG A 232 -3.27 15.08 -9.86
C ARG A 232 -4.43 15.16 -8.86
N PRO A 233 -5.07 16.34 -8.65
CA PRO A 233 -6.12 16.49 -7.64
C PRO A 233 -7.44 15.91 -8.15
N TRP A 234 -7.90 14.81 -7.55
CA TRP A 234 -9.23 14.28 -7.83
C TRP A 234 -10.34 15.16 -7.23
N ARG A 235 -10.04 15.83 -6.08
CA ARG A 235 -10.90 16.80 -5.42
C ARG A 235 -10.08 18.01 -4.96
N ASP A 236 -10.79 19.08 -4.62
CA ASP A 236 -10.27 20.45 -4.40
C ASP A 236 -9.27 20.55 -3.24
N PHE A 237 -9.38 19.69 -2.23
CA PHE A 237 -8.51 19.67 -1.07
C PHE A 237 -7.45 18.56 -1.13
N ALA A 238 -7.12 18.06 -2.31
CA ALA A 238 -6.11 17.02 -2.47
C ALA A 238 -4.82 17.36 -1.70
N ARG A 239 -4.30 16.40 -0.89
CA ARG A 239 -3.10 16.63 -0.07
C ARG A 239 -2.17 15.44 -0.18
N VAL A 240 -1.03 15.66 -0.85
CA VAL A 240 -0.01 14.62 -1.11
C VAL A 240 1.39 15.19 -0.90
N VAL A 241 2.26 14.43 -0.28
CA VAL A 241 3.68 14.76 -0.09
C VAL A 241 4.57 13.61 -0.51
N PHE A 242 5.58 13.91 -1.32
CA PHE A 242 6.72 13.03 -1.57
C PHE A 242 7.93 13.61 -0.85
N GLN A 243 8.55 12.80 0.03
CA GLN A 243 9.71 13.26 0.79
C GLN A 243 10.79 12.19 0.92
N ASN A 244 12.05 12.63 1.04
CA ASN A 244 13.22 11.77 1.24
C ASN A 244 13.32 10.62 0.23
N SER A 245 12.70 10.76 -0.93
CA SER A 245 12.50 9.71 -1.91
C SER A 245 13.37 9.90 -3.14
N ASN A 246 13.69 8.80 -3.82
CA ASN A 246 14.41 8.85 -5.09
C ASN A 246 13.40 8.86 -6.25
N LEU A 247 13.32 9.98 -6.96
CA LEU A 247 12.44 10.16 -8.11
C LEU A 247 13.19 9.83 -9.39
N GLY A 248 12.73 8.78 -10.10
CA GLY A 248 13.32 8.36 -11.37
C GLY A 248 13.15 9.39 -12.49
N SER A 249 13.91 9.23 -13.58
CA SER A 249 13.78 10.09 -14.78
C SER A 249 12.41 10.00 -15.48
N ASN A 250 11.59 9.08 -15.07
CA ASN A 250 10.24 8.91 -15.54
C ASN A 250 9.21 9.86 -14.87
N VAL A 251 9.64 10.71 -13.94
CA VAL A 251 8.83 11.81 -13.38
C VAL A 251 9.10 13.09 -14.20
N PRO A 252 8.08 13.68 -14.85
CA PRO A 252 8.23 14.92 -15.62
C PRO A 252 8.72 16.10 -14.77
N ALA A 253 9.39 17.08 -15.40
CA ALA A 253 9.92 18.27 -14.72
C ALA A 253 8.85 19.04 -13.92
N ALA A 254 7.60 19.10 -14.42
CA ALA A 254 6.50 19.74 -13.72
C ALA A 254 6.08 18.99 -12.42
N GLY A 255 6.45 17.73 -12.28
CA GLY A 255 6.16 16.89 -11.10
C GLY A 255 4.69 16.58 -10.87
N TRP A 256 3.83 17.55 -11.02
CA TRP A 256 2.39 17.50 -10.73
C TRP A 256 1.57 17.99 -11.92
N SER A 257 0.35 17.52 -12.05
CA SER A 257 -0.56 18.02 -13.07
C SER A 257 -1.91 18.44 -12.48
N ILE A 258 -2.61 19.28 -13.20
CA ILE A 258 -4.00 19.64 -12.89
C ILE A 258 -4.95 18.51 -13.33
N TRP A 259 -6.16 18.54 -12.81
CA TRP A 259 -7.32 17.81 -13.31
C TRP A 259 -8.45 18.82 -13.57
N ASN A 260 -9.72 18.43 -13.32
CA ASN A 260 -10.90 19.27 -13.58
C ASN A 260 -11.31 20.14 -12.38
N VAL A 261 -10.47 20.25 -11.38
CA VAL A 261 -10.73 21.02 -10.14
C VAL A 261 -9.73 22.16 -9.99
N GLY A 262 -10.10 23.17 -9.21
CA GLY A 262 -9.19 24.25 -8.83
C GLY A 262 -8.02 23.73 -8.00
N THR A 263 -6.99 24.56 -7.86
CA THR A 263 -5.78 24.23 -7.12
C THR A 263 -5.58 25.07 -5.84
N ASP A 264 -6.53 25.95 -5.52
CA ASP A 264 -6.42 26.93 -4.42
C ASP A 264 -6.31 26.27 -3.03
N HIS A 265 -6.88 25.07 -2.87
CA HIS A 265 -6.82 24.31 -1.62
C HIS A 265 -5.95 23.05 -1.70
N VAL A 266 -5.28 22.84 -2.85
CA VAL A 266 -4.41 21.68 -3.05
C VAL A 266 -3.11 21.87 -2.27
N THR A 267 -2.68 20.81 -1.59
CA THR A 267 -1.37 20.75 -0.92
C THR A 267 -0.53 19.64 -1.58
N TYR A 268 0.29 20.02 -2.55
CA TYR A 268 1.23 19.11 -3.22
C TYR A 268 2.66 19.49 -2.82
N GLY A 269 3.21 18.72 -1.88
CA GLY A 269 4.48 19.02 -1.23
C GLY A 269 5.62 18.10 -1.64
N GLU A 270 6.81 18.66 -1.71
CA GLU A 270 8.05 17.90 -1.88
C GLU A 270 9.10 18.36 -0.86
N PHE A 271 9.83 17.38 -0.27
CA PHE A 271 10.92 17.65 0.65
C PHE A 271 12.06 16.67 0.44
N ASN A 272 13.29 17.19 0.28
CA ASN A 272 14.53 16.42 0.25
C ASN A 272 14.52 15.19 -0.69
N ASN A 273 13.80 15.26 -1.81
CA ASN A 273 13.82 14.22 -2.82
C ASN A 273 15.11 14.29 -3.64
N THR A 274 15.55 13.14 -4.13
CA THR A 274 16.76 12.94 -4.93
C THR A 274 16.43 12.28 -6.28
N GLY A 275 17.44 12.14 -7.13
CA GLY A 275 17.29 11.51 -8.43
C GLY A 275 16.88 12.47 -9.56
N PRO A 276 16.92 12.00 -10.82
CA PRO A 276 16.69 12.86 -11.99
C PRO A 276 15.31 13.53 -12.02
N GLY A 277 14.28 12.82 -11.51
CA GLY A 277 12.91 13.34 -11.45
C GLY A 277 12.66 14.34 -10.32
N ALA A 278 13.63 14.57 -9.41
CA ALA A 278 13.53 15.57 -8.35
C ALA A 278 13.91 16.99 -8.79
N SER A 279 14.34 17.16 -10.03
CA SER A 279 14.78 18.43 -10.60
C SER A 279 13.80 18.95 -11.65
N GLY A 280 13.93 20.25 -11.97
CA GLY A 280 13.12 20.92 -12.98
C GLY A 280 12.11 21.91 -12.41
N MET A 281 11.42 22.61 -13.32
CA MET A 281 10.40 23.60 -12.94
C MET A 281 9.11 22.88 -12.59
N ARG A 282 8.77 22.89 -11.31
CA ARG A 282 7.53 22.31 -10.79
C ARG A 282 6.29 23.13 -11.16
N ALA A 283 5.14 22.46 -11.20
CA ALA A 283 3.85 23.12 -11.36
C ALA A 283 3.68 24.22 -10.29
N SER A 284 3.13 25.37 -10.68
CA SER A 284 3.08 26.59 -9.84
C SER A 284 2.27 26.41 -8.55
N PHE A 285 1.36 25.44 -8.51
CA PHE A 285 0.53 25.13 -7.35
C PHE A 285 1.18 24.12 -6.39
N SER A 286 2.38 23.60 -6.71
CA SER A 286 3.13 22.72 -5.80
C SER A 286 4.05 23.50 -4.88
N THR A 287 4.41 22.92 -3.74
CA THR A 287 5.19 23.57 -2.70
C THR A 287 6.45 22.77 -2.37
N LYS A 288 7.59 23.45 -2.36
CA LYS A 288 8.81 22.93 -1.75
C LYS A 288 8.72 23.17 -0.24
N LEU A 289 8.59 22.09 0.54
CA LEU A 289 8.47 22.18 1.99
C LEU A 289 9.83 22.53 2.62
N SER A 290 9.80 23.27 3.71
CA SER A 290 10.98 23.62 4.52
C SER A 290 11.38 22.52 5.50
N SER A 291 10.46 21.61 5.83
CA SER A 291 10.67 20.48 6.74
C SER A 291 9.81 19.29 6.32
N PRO A 292 10.19 18.05 6.69
CA PRO A 292 9.37 16.89 6.39
C PRO A 292 8.08 16.89 7.23
N VAL A 293 7.04 16.29 6.67
CA VAL A 293 5.83 15.93 7.43
C VAL A 293 6.18 14.75 8.33
N SER A 294 5.78 14.80 9.61
CA SER A 294 6.07 13.72 10.55
C SER A 294 5.03 12.58 10.46
N ARG A 295 5.45 11.34 10.81
CA ARG A 295 4.51 10.22 10.91
C ARG A 295 3.40 10.48 11.94
N SER A 296 3.72 11.15 13.04
CA SER A 296 2.73 11.52 14.06
C SER A 296 1.70 12.51 13.55
N THR A 297 2.06 13.42 12.65
CA THR A 297 1.11 14.32 11.97
C THR A 297 0.11 13.52 11.13
N VAL A 298 0.57 12.46 10.44
CA VAL A 298 -0.25 11.68 9.51
C VAL A 298 -1.07 10.60 10.21
N LEU A 299 -0.45 9.88 11.17
CA LEU A 299 -1.03 8.67 11.76
C LEU A 299 -1.47 8.85 13.21
N SER A 300 -1.27 10.04 13.81
CA SER A 300 -1.54 10.37 15.22
C SER A 300 -0.79 9.46 16.20
N SER A 301 -0.79 8.15 15.99
CA SER A 301 -0.06 7.14 16.75
C SER A 301 0.43 6.02 15.82
N THR A 302 1.57 5.43 16.17
CA THR A 302 2.13 4.25 15.48
C THR A 302 2.09 2.99 16.34
N SER A 303 1.37 3.00 17.46
CA SER A 303 1.29 1.85 18.39
C SER A 303 0.67 0.60 17.78
N TRP A 304 -0.14 0.75 16.73
CA TRP A 304 -0.76 -0.34 15.97
C TRP A 304 0.11 -0.83 14.80
N VAL A 305 1.17 -0.10 14.45
CA VAL A 305 2.12 -0.49 13.40
C VAL A 305 3.08 -1.54 13.94
N ASP A 306 3.39 -2.55 13.15
CA ASP A 306 4.38 -3.56 13.52
C ASP A 306 5.77 -2.89 13.70
N PRO A 307 6.37 -2.97 14.92
CA PRO A 307 7.65 -2.31 15.20
C PRO A 307 8.80 -2.74 14.30
N ALA A 308 8.77 -3.95 13.75
CA ALA A 308 9.79 -4.45 12.82
C ALA A 308 9.83 -3.69 11.48
N PHE A 309 8.78 -2.91 11.18
CA PHE A 309 8.61 -2.18 9.93
C PHE A 309 8.59 -0.64 10.10
N LEU A 310 8.81 -0.12 11.30
CA LEU A 310 8.93 1.32 11.59
C LEU A 310 10.28 1.98 11.13
#